data_ba880f42c5c87fb83c4e2bd08002476c
#
_entry.id   ba880f42c5c87fb83c4e2bd08002476c
#
_cell.length_a   1.000
_cell.length_b   1.000
_cell.length_c   1.000
_cell.angle_alpha   90.00
_cell.angle_beta   90.00
_cell.angle_gamma   90.00
#
_symmetry.space_group_name_H-M   'P 1'
#
loop_
_entity.id
_entity.type
_entity.pdbx_description
1 polymer ?
#
loop_
_entity_poly.entity_id
_entity_poly.type
_entity_poly.pdbx_seq_one_letter_code
_entity_poly.pdbx_strand_id
1 'polypeptide(L)'
;MAEEKTTERSEFDIELEEETAPAEEAPAAPEENYKEKYEHEHDQYLRLAAEYDNFRKRSQKEKDSAYTNGKADTIAKLLPVYDNLERAMNQPTEDAAYKKGVELTMQGLLKIFGDLGVEVYGEVGDEFDPNLHNAVMHIESEELGENTLAQVFQKGFKSGEKVIRFAMVQVAN
;
A
#
# COMPACT_ATOMS: atom_id res chain seq x y z
N MET A 1 12.61 -34.85 73.06
CA MET A 1 12.89 -36.21 72.62
C MET A 1 13.67 -36.04 71.35
N ALA A 2 14.98 -36.01 71.35
CA ALA A 2 15.91 -37.20 71.35
C ALA A 2 15.80 -37.84 69.96
N GLU A 3 16.76 -38.01 69.13
CA GLU A 3 18.22 -38.35 69.32
C GLU A 3 18.86 -38.06 67.93
N GLU A 4 19.90 -37.31 67.71
CA GLU A 4 21.35 -37.74 67.73
C GLU A 4 21.63 -39.09 67.09
N LYS A 5 22.48 -39.05 66.03
CA LYS A 5 23.63 -39.95 65.77
C LYS A 5 24.28 -39.43 64.44
N THR A 6 25.36 -38.77 64.48
CA THR A 6 26.81 -39.03 64.68
C THR A 6 27.35 -40.18 63.80
N THR A 7 28.45 -39.85 63.13
CA THR A 7 29.63 -40.64 62.67
C THR A 7 29.42 -41.40 61.37
N GLU A 8 30.26 -41.32 60.33
CA GLU A 8 31.74 -41.59 60.36
C GLU A 8 32.42 -40.98 59.12
N ARG A 9 33.55 -40.39 59.41
CA ARG A 9 34.61 -40.05 58.46
C ARG A 9 35.27 -41.33 57.99
N SER A 10 35.48 -41.59 56.76
CA SER A 10 36.53 -42.46 56.26
C SER A 10 37.42 -41.65 55.34
N GLU A 11 38.60 -41.39 55.86
CA GLU A 11 39.76 -40.94 55.12
C GLU A 11 40.10 -42.00 54.08
N PHE A 12 40.10 -41.55 52.80
CA PHE A 12 40.72 -42.34 51.77
C PHE A 12 41.79 -41.41 51.15
N ASP A 13 42.99 -41.57 51.68
CA ASP A 13 44.24 -41.04 51.13
C ASP A 13 44.49 -41.73 49.82
N ILE A 14 44.30 -41.02 48.73
CA ILE A 14 44.82 -41.39 47.43
C ILE A 14 46.03 -40.52 47.15
N GLU A 15 47.21 -41.12 47.34
CA GLU A 15 48.46 -40.60 46.80
C GLU A 15 48.34 -40.44 45.27
N LEU A 16 48.32 -39.19 44.86
CA LEU A 16 48.48 -38.84 43.46
C LEU A 16 49.96 -38.87 43.13
N GLU A 17 50.43 -39.95 42.54
CA GLU A 17 51.67 -39.98 41.82
C GLU A 17 51.63 -38.96 40.67
N GLU A 18 52.43 -37.91 40.76
CA GLU A 18 52.69 -36.96 39.64
C GLU A 18 53.44 -37.71 38.54
N GLU A 19 52.66 -38.27 37.62
CA GLU A 19 53.17 -38.71 36.31
C GLU A 19 53.24 -37.49 35.38
N THR A 20 54.40 -36.83 35.36
CA THR A 20 54.73 -35.78 34.38
C THR A 20 54.87 -36.40 33.01
N ALA A 21 53.77 -36.54 32.31
CA ALA A 21 53.74 -36.72 30.86
C ALA A 21 54.10 -35.38 30.19
N PRO A 22 54.96 -35.35 29.18
CA PRO A 22 55.28 -34.14 28.48
C PRO A 22 53.99 -33.65 27.76
N ALA A 23 53.57 -32.41 28.08
CA ALA A 23 52.50 -31.74 27.37
C ALA A 23 52.89 -31.63 25.88
N GLU A 24 52.34 -32.52 25.10
CA GLU A 24 52.32 -32.37 23.64
C GLU A 24 51.46 -31.12 23.35
N GLU A 25 52.13 -30.03 23.01
CA GLU A 25 51.50 -28.80 22.55
C GLU A 25 50.61 -29.16 21.39
N ALA A 26 49.31 -29.25 21.70
CA ALA A 26 48.28 -29.26 20.63
C ALA A 26 48.49 -28.00 19.78
N PRO A 27 48.55 -28.10 18.46
CA PRO A 27 48.77 -26.96 17.60
C PRO A 27 47.63 -25.97 17.88
N ALA A 28 48.01 -24.78 18.36
CA ALA A 28 47.08 -23.66 18.53
C ALA A 28 46.37 -23.44 17.19
N ALA A 29 45.11 -23.84 17.10
CA ALA A 29 44.28 -23.49 15.98
C ALA A 29 44.28 -21.96 15.85
N PRO A 30 44.52 -21.39 14.70
CA PRO A 30 44.76 -19.96 14.55
C PRO A 30 43.52 -19.17 14.94
N GLU A 31 43.55 -18.54 16.13
CA GLU A 31 42.48 -17.64 16.59
C GLU A 31 42.18 -16.51 15.59
N GLU A 32 43.18 -16.12 14.80
CA GLU A 32 43.02 -15.14 13.71
C GLU A 32 42.00 -15.56 12.63
N ASN A 33 41.89 -16.85 12.34
CA ASN A 33 40.96 -17.33 11.30
C ASN A 33 39.50 -17.27 11.74
N TYR A 34 39.20 -17.35 13.04
CA TYR A 34 37.83 -17.25 13.55
C TYR A 34 37.37 -15.79 13.60
N LYS A 35 38.23 -14.84 13.84
CA LYS A 35 37.92 -13.42 13.86
C LYS A 35 37.60 -12.92 12.44
N GLU A 36 38.42 -13.26 11.47
CA GLU A 36 38.16 -12.91 10.07
C GLU A 36 36.86 -13.55 9.55
N LYS A 37 36.59 -14.81 9.89
CA LYS A 37 35.31 -15.47 9.56
C LYS A 37 34.14 -14.77 10.22
N TYR A 38 34.24 -14.43 11.49
CA TYR A 38 33.18 -13.71 12.19
C TYR A 38 32.92 -12.35 11.57
N GLU A 39 33.95 -11.56 11.29
CA GLU A 39 33.82 -10.25 10.65
C GLU A 39 33.17 -10.38 9.25
N HIS A 40 33.58 -11.36 8.48
CA HIS A 40 32.98 -11.63 7.16
C HIS A 40 31.49 -12.03 7.26
N GLU A 41 31.15 -12.95 8.15
CA GLU A 41 29.75 -13.35 8.36
C GLU A 41 28.92 -12.23 8.95
N HIS A 42 29.48 -11.40 9.84
CA HIS A 42 28.83 -10.24 10.40
C HIS A 42 28.52 -9.21 9.31
N ASP A 43 29.45 -8.92 8.44
CA ASP A 43 29.23 -8.01 7.30
C ASP A 43 28.17 -8.56 6.33
N GLN A 44 28.19 -9.87 6.05
CA GLN A 44 27.14 -10.51 5.26
C GLN A 44 25.77 -10.40 5.94
N TYR A 45 25.71 -10.63 7.25
CA TYR A 45 24.47 -10.48 8.02
C TYR A 45 23.93 -9.04 7.96
N LEU A 46 24.79 -8.04 8.18
CA LEU A 46 24.39 -6.63 8.09
C LEU A 46 23.86 -6.27 6.70
N ARG A 47 24.53 -6.74 5.64
CA ARG A 47 24.08 -6.56 4.28
C ARG A 47 22.73 -7.24 4.03
N LEU A 48 22.58 -8.49 4.44
CA LEU A 48 21.35 -9.24 4.30
C LEU A 48 20.18 -8.59 5.07
N ALA A 49 20.46 -8.09 6.29
CA ALA A 49 19.47 -7.36 7.08
C ALA A 49 18.99 -6.09 6.37
N ALA A 50 19.94 -5.32 5.79
CA ALA A 50 19.60 -4.13 5.03
C ALA A 50 18.80 -4.46 3.73
N GLU A 51 19.18 -5.52 3.01
CA GLU A 51 18.46 -6.01 1.83
C GLU A 51 17.05 -6.48 2.21
N TYR A 52 16.90 -7.17 3.34
CA TYR A 52 15.61 -7.62 3.84
C TYR A 52 14.69 -6.45 4.22
N ASP A 53 15.22 -5.43 4.90
CA ASP A 53 14.46 -4.22 5.22
C ASP A 53 13.99 -3.48 3.96
N ASN A 54 14.85 -3.36 2.96
CA ASN A 54 14.50 -2.78 1.67
C ASN A 54 13.43 -3.62 0.94
N PHE A 55 13.59 -4.94 0.94
CA PHE A 55 12.60 -5.86 0.38
C PHE A 55 11.24 -5.74 1.09
N ARG A 56 11.23 -5.70 2.41
CA ARG A 56 10.00 -5.55 3.21
C ARG A 56 9.25 -4.25 2.87
N LYS A 57 9.99 -3.13 2.81
CA LYS A 57 9.41 -1.81 2.45
C LYS A 57 8.84 -1.82 1.03
N ARG A 58 9.58 -2.42 0.07
CA ARG A 58 9.12 -2.54 -1.30
C ARG A 58 7.90 -3.43 -1.40
N SER A 59 7.91 -4.61 -0.80
CA SER A 59 6.80 -5.56 -0.80
C SER A 59 5.52 -4.97 -0.20
N GLN A 60 5.64 -4.16 0.85
CA GLN A 60 4.49 -3.45 1.42
C GLN A 60 3.91 -2.43 0.42
N LYS A 61 4.76 -1.63 -0.21
CA LYS A 61 4.32 -0.68 -1.24
C LYS A 61 3.66 -1.37 -2.43
N GLU A 62 4.21 -2.51 -2.87
CA GLU A 62 3.65 -3.31 -3.97
C GLU A 62 2.25 -3.84 -3.61
N LYS A 63 2.05 -4.32 -2.37
CA LYS A 63 0.73 -4.76 -1.89
C LYS A 63 -0.29 -3.63 -1.88
N ASP A 64 0.09 -2.47 -1.34
CA ASP A 64 -0.79 -1.30 -1.26
C ASP A 64 -1.14 -0.80 -2.67
N SER A 65 -0.16 -0.79 -3.58
CA SER A 65 -0.37 -0.45 -4.99
C SER A 65 -1.28 -1.46 -5.70
N ALA A 66 -1.07 -2.77 -5.47
CA ALA A 66 -1.90 -3.81 -6.06
C ALA A 66 -3.36 -3.70 -5.62
N TYR A 67 -3.60 -3.44 -4.32
CA TYR A 67 -4.94 -3.22 -3.79
C TYR A 67 -5.60 -1.98 -4.43
N THR A 68 -4.89 -0.86 -4.48
CA THR A 68 -5.39 0.39 -5.08
C THR A 68 -5.67 0.23 -6.58
N ASN A 69 -4.80 -0.48 -7.30
CA ASN A 69 -4.98 -0.77 -8.72
C ASN A 69 -6.20 -1.67 -8.96
N GLY A 70 -6.32 -2.77 -8.21
CA GLY A 70 -7.47 -3.68 -8.34
C GLY A 70 -8.81 -3.00 -8.04
N LYS A 71 -8.83 -2.13 -7.02
CA LYS A 71 -10.00 -1.29 -6.72
C LYS A 71 -10.34 -0.36 -7.88
N ALA A 72 -9.36 0.37 -8.41
CA ALA A 72 -9.55 1.30 -9.51
C ALA A 72 -10.05 0.58 -10.78
N ASP A 73 -9.47 -0.58 -11.12
CA ASP A 73 -9.88 -1.38 -12.28
C ASP A 73 -11.32 -1.90 -12.14
N THR A 74 -11.72 -2.29 -10.93
CA THR A 74 -13.09 -2.72 -10.65
C THR A 74 -14.08 -1.58 -10.81
N ILE A 75 -13.75 -0.42 -10.26
CA ILE A 75 -14.59 0.78 -10.37
C ILE A 75 -14.70 1.22 -11.82
N ALA A 76 -13.59 1.25 -12.58
CA ALA A 76 -13.61 1.60 -14.00
C ALA A 76 -14.61 0.76 -14.81
N LYS A 77 -14.75 -0.54 -14.47
CA LYS A 77 -15.74 -1.43 -15.10
C LYS A 77 -17.20 -1.11 -14.71
N LEU A 78 -17.42 -0.42 -13.60
CA LEU A 78 -18.76 0.00 -13.14
C LEU A 78 -19.15 1.38 -13.66
N LEU A 79 -18.20 2.20 -14.13
CA LEU A 79 -18.48 3.55 -14.62
C LEU A 79 -19.53 3.61 -15.76
N PRO A 80 -19.62 2.63 -16.67
CA PRO A 80 -20.71 2.62 -17.68
C PRO A 80 -22.10 2.55 -17.04
N VAL A 81 -22.25 1.95 -15.86
CA VAL A 81 -23.52 1.94 -15.12
C VAL A 81 -23.85 3.34 -14.61
N TYR A 82 -22.86 4.04 -14.07
CA TYR A 82 -22.99 5.44 -13.67
C TYR A 82 -23.43 6.30 -14.85
N ASP A 83 -22.73 6.22 -16.00
CA ASP A 83 -23.03 7.01 -17.20
C ASP A 83 -24.46 6.74 -17.72
N ASN A 84 -24.94 5.49 -17.63
CA ASN A 84 -26.31 5.14 -18.02
C ASN A 84 -27.33 5.70 -17.05
N LEU A 85 -27.05 5.70 -15.73
CA LEU A 85 -27.95 6.32 -14.73
C LEU A 85 -27.97 7.84 -14.90
N GLU A 86 -26.84 8.50 -15.14
CA GLU A 86 -26.76 9.93 -15.41
C GLU A 86 -27.59 10.29 -16.66
N ARG A 87 -27.47 9.50 -17.73
CA ARG A 87 -28.27 9.67 -18.93
C ARG A 87 -29.77 9.49 -18.66
N ALA A 88 -30.14 8.49 -17.84
CA ALA A 88 -31.54 8.26 -17.48
C ALA A 88 -32.12 9.41 -16.64
N MET A 89 -31.31 10.02 -15.75
CA MET A 89 -31.74 11.20 -14.97
C MET A 89 -31.99 12.43 -15.85
N ASN A 90 -31.22 12.57 -16.93
CA ASN A 90 -31.30 13.69 -17.84
C ASN A 90 -32.40 13.53 -18.91
N GLN A 91 -33.06 12.34 -18.97
CA GLN A 91 -34.20 12.15 -19.90
C GLN A 91 -35.44 12.86 -19.36
N PRO A 92 -36.15 13.62 -20.25
CA PRO A 92 -37.42 14.21 -19.89
C PRO A 92 -38.43 13.09 -19.59
N THR A 93 -39.07 13.13 -18.44
CA THR A 93 -40.13 12.20 -18.05
C THR A 93 -41.16 12.91 -17.21
N GLU A 94 -42.45 12.60 -17.43
CA GLU A 94 -43.55 13.06 -16.59
C GLU A 94 -43.81 12.15 -15.38
N ASP A 95 -43.18 10.94 -15.37
CA ASP A 95 -43.27 9.99 -14.23
C ASP A 95 -42.32 10.39 -13.09
N ALA A 96 -42.89 11.11 -12.14
CA ALA A 96 -42.14 11.55 -10.94
C ALA A 96 -41.67 10.38 -10.08
N ALA A 97 -42.35 9.23 -10.06
CA ALA A 97 -41.98 8.07 -9.27
C ALA A 97 -40.75 7.40 -9.91
N TYR A 98 -40.74 7.25 -11.22
CA TYR A 98 -39.56 6.76 -11.97
C TYR A 98 -38.34 7.66 -11.76
N LYS A 99 -38.51 8.98 -11.95
CA LYS A 99 -37.42 9.94 -11.75
C LYS A 99 -36.82 9.83 -10.36
N LYS A 100 -37.67 9.78 -9.33
CA LYS A 100 -37.26 9.62 -7.94
C LYS A 100 -36.51 8.32 -7.69
N GLY A 101 -36.94 7.22 -8.32
CA GLY A 101 -36.29 5.92 -8.23
C GLY A 101 -34.86 5.95 -8.80
N VAL A 102 -34.66 6.55 -9.98
CA VAL A 102 -33.33 6.70 -10.60
C VAL A 102 -32.43 7.61 -9.77
N GLU A 103 -32.94 8.74 -9.24
CA GLU A 103 -32.17 9.62 -8.35
C GLU A 103 -31.69 8.91 -7.10
N LEU A 104 -32.55 8.13 -6.44
CA LEU A 104 -32.16 7.35 -5.24
C LEU A 104 -31.12 6.29 -5.56
N THR A 105 -31.21 5.65 -6.73
CA THR A 105 -30.23 4.67 -7.19
C THR A 105 -28.87 5.33 -7.45
N MET A 106 -28.86 6.49 -8.10
CA MET A 106 -27.64 7.29 -8.33
C MET A 106 -27.01 7.73 -7.01
N GLN A 107 -27.81 8.26 -6.08
CA GLN A 107 -27.32 8.65 -4.75
C GLN A 107 -26.72 7.46 -3.99
N GLY A 108 -27.35 6.28 -4.08
CA GLY A 108 -26.82 5.06 -3.49
C GLY A 108 -25.47 4.66 -4.08
N LEU A 109 -25.33 4.74 -5.42
CA LEU A 109 -24.06 4.44 -6.12
C LEU A 109 -22.96 5.43 -5.73
N LEU A 110 -23.26 6.73 -5.72
CA LEU A 110 -22.31 7.77 -5.31
C LEU A 110 -21.86 7.61 -3.87
N LYS A 111 -22.77 7.21 -2.97
CA LYS A 111 -22.42 6.91 -1.59
C LYS A 111 -21.43 5.74 -1.49
N ILE A 112 -21.67 4.66 -2.24
CA ILE A 112 -20.74 3.51 -2.30
C ILE A 112 -19.37 3.95 -2.83
N PHE A 113 -19.33 4.79 -3.86
CA PHE A 113 -18.08 5.32 -4.37
C PHE A 113 -17.35 6.17 -3.32
N GLY A 114 -18.06 7.03 -2.58
CA GLY A 114 -17.51 7.80 -1.47
C GLY A 114 -16.94 6.92 -0.34
N ASP A 115 -17.67 5.87 0.04
CA ASP A 115 -17.20 4.89 1.05
C ASP A 115 -15.93 4.14 0.58
N LEU A 116 -15.77 3.97 -0.72
CA LEU A 116 -14.57 3.42 -1.35
C LEU A 116 -13.46 4.47 -1.55
N GLY A 117 -13.66 5.71 -1.15
CA GLY A 117 -12.70 6.80 -1.35
C GLY A 117 -12.55 7.20 -2.82
N VAL A 118 -13.63 7.10 -3.59
CA VAL A 118 -13.70 7.54 -4.98
C VAL A 118 -14.49 8.84 -5.06
N GLU A 119 -13.89 9.83 -5.69
CA GLU A 119 -14.45 11.15 -5.90
C GLU A 119 -14.83 11.34 -7.36
N VAL A 120 -15.98 11.95 -7.59
CA VAL A 120 -16.44 12.42 -8.93
C VAL A 120 -15.97 13.85 -9.10
N TYR A 121 -15.51 14.21 -10.29
CA TYR A 121 -15.07 15.56 -10.62
C TYR A 121 -15.39 15.94 -12.06
N GLY A 122 -15.16 17.21 -12.39
CA GLY A 122 -15.46 17.83 -13.68
C GLY A 122 -16.88 18.39 -13.66
N GLU A 123 -17.01 19.63 -13.21
CA GLU A 123 -18.25 20.40 -13.29
C GLU A 123 -18.09 21.56 -14.28
N VAL A 124 -19.19 21.99 -14.85
CA VAL A 124 -19.18 23.18 -15.71
C VAL A 124 -18.79 24.39 -14.88
N GLY A 125 -17.81 25.14 -15.35
CA GLY A 125 -17.24 26.27 -14.63
C GLY A 125 -15.96 25.98 -13.86
N ASP A 126 -15.55 24.70 -13.72
CA ASP A 126 -14.26 24.35 -13.15
C ASP A 126 -13.12 24.80 -14.05
N GLU A 127 -11.93 25.02 -13.47
CA GLU A 127 -10.70 25.28 -14.19
C GLU A 127 -10.19 23.99 -14.87
N PHE A 128 -9.71 24.11 -16.10
CA PHE A 128 -9.15 22.98 -16.83
C PHE A 128 -7.80 22.56 -16.27
N ASP A 129 -7.67 21.30 -15.83
CA ASP A 129 -6.42 20.66 -15.44
C ASP A 129 -6.10 19.48 -16.37
N PRO A 130 -4.99 19.53 -17.14
CA PRO A 130 -4.58 18.43 -18.02
C PRO A 130 -4.37 17.09 -17.31
N ASN A 131 -4.11 17.09 -16.00
CA ASN A 131 -3.94 15.87 -15.22
C ASN A 131 -5.26 15.19 -14.84
N LEU A 132 -6.38 15.89 -14.94
CA LEU A 132 -7.71 15.42 -14.57
C LEU A 132 -8.67 15.36 -15.75
N HIS A 133 -8.49 16.26 -16.72
CA HIS A 133 -9.43 16.50 -17.80
C HIS A 133 -8.84 16.14 -19.16
N ASN A 134 -9.68 15.58 -20.02
CA ASN A 134 -9.39 15.35 -21.43
C ASN A 134 -10.25 16.31 -22.26
N ALA A 135 -9.63 17.37 -22.79
CA ALA A 135 -10.30 18.32 -23.69
C ALA A 135 -10.52 17.68 -25.05
N VAL A 136 -11.77 17.42 -25.41
CA VAL A 136 -12.15 16.86 -26.69
C VAL A 136 -12.57 17.92 -27.68
N MET A 137 -13.00 19.10 -27.20
CA MET A 137 -13.43 20.24 -28.01
C MET A 137 -13.03 21.54 -27.31
N HIS A 138 -12.85 22.59 -28.14
CA HIS A 138 -12.69 23.97 -27.70
C HIS A 138 -13.81 24.83 -28.21
N ILE A 139 -14.16 25.86 -27.48
CA ILE A 139 -15.15 26.85 -27.87
C ILE A 139 -14.65 28.23 -27.46
N GLU A 140 -14.86 29.20 -28.35
CA GLU A 140 -14.68 30.62 -28.01
C GLU A 140 -15.95 31.10 -27.27
N SER A 141 -15.80 31.61 -26.07
CA SER A 141 -16.90 32.11 -25.26
C SER A 141 -16.49 33.39 -24.54
N GLU A 142 -17.27 34.43 -24.74
CA GLU A 142 -17.09 35.71 -24.05
C GLU A 142 -17.62 35.67 -22.61
N GLU A 143 -18.48 34.69 -22.28
CA GLU A 143 -19.11 34.55 -20.95
C GLU A 143 -18.32 33.71 -19.98
N LEU A 144 -17.47 32.81 -20.49
CA LEU A 144 -16.64 31.91 -19.66
C LEU A 144 -15.19 32.39 -19.67
N GLY A 145 -14.53 32.27 -18.53
CA GLY A 145 -13.10 32.57 -18.42
C GLY A 145 -12.24 31.65 -19.29
N GLU A 146 -11.05 32.12 -19.65
CA GLU A 146 -10.06 31.29 -20.34
C GLU A 146 -9.76 30.01 -19.52
N ASN A 147 -9.57 28.89 -20.20
CA ASN A 147 -9.29 27.58 -19.60
C ASN A 147 -10.38 27.08 -18.64
N THR A 148 -11.64 27.45 -18.86
CA THR A 148 -12.78 27.00 -18.04
C THR A 148 -13.54 25.88 -18.74
N LEU A 149 -14.09 24.92 -17.99
CA LEU A 149 -14.91 23.87 -18.52
C LEU A 149 -16.27 24.42 -18.99
N ALA A 150 -16.46 24.52 -20.29
CA ALA A 150 -17.71 25.00 -20.88
C ALA A 150 -18.79 23.92 -20.86
N GLN A 151 -18.41 22.66 -21.10
CA GLN A 151 -19.31 21.51 -21.05
C GLN A 151 -18.58 20.26 -20.61
N VAL A 152 -19.27 19.40 -19.88
CA VAL A 152 -18.78 18.08 -19.45
C VAL A 152 -19.58 17.00 -20.16
N PHE A 153 -18.93 16.27 -21.05
CA PHE A 153 -19.55 15.16 -21.79
C PHE A 153 -19.56 13.88 -20.95
N GLN A 154 -18.53 13.73 -20.10
CA GLN A 154 -18.39 12.57 -19.24
C GLN A 154 -17.65 12.96 -17.96
N LYS A 155 -18.22 12.63 -16.81
CA LYS A 155 -17.63 12.92 -15.50
C LYS A 155 -16.33 12.14 -15.29
N GLY A 156 -15.36 12.76 -14.63
CA GLY A 156 -14.13 12.13 -14.19
C GLY A 156 -14.26 11.44 -12.82
N PHE A 157 -13.40 10.48 -12.58
CA PHE A 157 -13.34 9.74 -11.32
C PHE A 157 -11.90 9.57 -10.87
N LYS A 158 -11.62 9.80 -9.58
CA LYS A 158 -10.30 9.61 -8.96
C LYS A 158 -10.42 8.91 -7.60
N SER A 159 -9.36 8.26 -7.16
CA SER A 159 -9.24 7.70 -5.82
C SER A 159 -7.94 8.19 -5.19
N GLY A 160 -8.03 9.18 -4.30
CA GLY A 160 -6.89 9.96 -3.84
C GLY A 160 -6.18 10.64 -5.02
N GLU A 161 -4.89 10.41 -5.18
CA GLU A 161 -4.11 10.95 -6.30
C GLU A 161 -4.27 10.17 -7.63
N LYS A 162 -4.84 8.96 -7.57
CA LYS A 162 -4.98 8.11 -8.77
C LYS A 162 -6.23 8.45 -9.55
N VAL A 163 -6.05 8.88 -10.80
CA VAL A 163 -7.14 9.05 -11.76
C VAL A 163 -7.59 7.66 -12.25
N ILE A 164 -8.88 7.37 -12.09
CA ILE A 164 -9.54 6.15 -12.59
C ILE A 164 -10.04 6.39 -14.02
N ARG A 165 -10.62 7.57 -14.25
CA ARG A 165 -11.10 8.01 -15.57
C ARG A 165 -11.01 9.53 -15.66
N PHE A 166 -10.43 10.05 -16.73
CA PHE A 166 -10.40 11.47 -17.02
C PHE A 166 -11.81 11.97 -17.38
N ALA A 167 -12.15 13.19 -16.95
CA ALA A 167 -13.38 13.82 -17.42
C ALA A 167 -13.20 14.23 -18.88
N MET A 168 -14.19 13.94 -19.73
CA MET A 168 -14.23 14.41 -21.11
C MET A 168 -14.97 15.74 -21.16
N VAL A 169 -14.28 16.78 -21.58
CA VAL A 169 -14.74 18.15 -21.43
C VAL A 169 -14.58 18.97 -22.72
N GLN A 170 -15.38 20.03 -22.82
CA GLN A 170 -15.18 21.14 -23.73
C GLN A 170 -14.62 22.31 -22.91
N VAL A 171 -13.57 22.93 -23.42
CA VAL A 171 -12.86 24.05 -22.76
C VAL A 171 -13.12 25.35 -23.49
N ALA A 172 -13.39 26.42 -22.75
CA ALA A 172 -13.46 27.77 -23.26
C ALA A 172 -12.04 28.35 -23.36
N ASN A 173 -11.77 29.05 -24.46
CA ASN A 173 -10.49 29.75 -24.71
C ASN A 173 -10.67 31.25 -24.56
#